data_9a9d7b982f1e211900bc8b1f22f636b4
#
_entry.id   9a9d7b982f1e211900bc8b1f22f636b4
#
_cell.length_a   1.000
_cell.length_b   1.000
_cell.length_c   1.000
_cell.angle_alpha   90.00
_cell.angle_beta   90.00
_cell.angle_gamma   90.00
#
_symmetry.space_group_name_H-M   'P 1'
#
loop_
_entity.id
_entity.type
_entity.pdbx_description
1 polymer ?
#
loop_
_entity_poly.entity_id
_entity_poly.type
_entity_poly.pdbx_seq_one_letter_code
_entity_poly.pdbx_strand_id
1 'polypeptide(L)'
;MSVAAFVFAASIIGAENLVQNGTFEQLVAGKPAVWIVKNTAGITFSGDGAPESGFVKFDLVKDGKKASATIWQSINKVVKSNAQYNLSFKLRTNSFRGNIRVIAINDGWQKGAGLSVGGRFPADWKEYKKVITMPEFKKDARLLVMITATKGTVDIADVKLEPVK
;
A
#
# COMPACT_ATOMS: atom_id res chain seq x y z
N MET A 1 -17.11 51.65 -16.19
CA MET A 1 -16.74 50.36 -16.78
C MET A 1 -15.86 49.63 -15.81
N SER A 2 -16.35 48.57 -15.17
CA SER A 2 -15.60 47.84 -14.15
C SER A 2 -15.04 46.56 -14.80
N VAL A 3 -13.72 46.44 -14.83
CA VAL A 3 -13.04 45.25 -15.37
C VAL A 3 -12.93 44.26 -14.25
N ALA A 4 -13.70 43.18 -14.33
CA ALA A 4 -13.57 42.04 -13.41
C ALA A 4 -12.32 41.24 -13.79
N ALA A 5 -11.32 41.25 -12.90
CA ALA A 5 -10.14 40.39 -13.03
C ALA A 5 -10.52 38.96 -12.63
N PHE A 6 -10.55 38.04 -13.61
CA PHE A 6 -10.63 36.61 -13.35
C PHE A 6 -9.29 36.13 -12.83
N VAL A 7 -9.22 35.81 -11.54
CA VAL A 7 -8.11 35.09 -10.96
C VAL A 7 -8.28 33.63 -11.30
N PHE A 8 -7.48 33.13 -12.25
CA PHE A 8 -7.34 31.69 -12.46
C PHE A 8 -6.58 31.10 -11.27
N ALA A 9 -7.28 30.43 -10.37
CA ALA A 9 -6.64 29.58 -9.40
C ALA A 9 -6.02 28.41 -10.17
N ALA A 10 -4.70 28.39 -10.29
CA ALA A 10 -3.95 27.24 -10.76
C ALA A 10 -4.18 26.10 -9.75
N SER A 11 -5.04 25.17 -10.09
CA SER A 11 -5.18 23.91 -9.36
C SER A 11 -3.80 23.25 -9.37
N ILE A 12 -3.18 23.12 -8.22
CA ILE A 12 -2.01 22.26 -8.04
C ILE A 12 -2.54 20.86 -8.27
N ILE A 13 -2.41 20.36 -9.50
CA ILE A 13 -2.71 18.95 -9.81
C ILE A 13 -1.63 18.15 -9.08
N GLY A 14 -1.94 17.70 -7.87
CA GLY A 14 -1.17 16.70 -7.17
C GLY A 14 -1.00 15.48 -8.07
N ALA A 15 0.10 14.76 -7.97
CA ALA A 15 0.25 13.52 -8.72
C ALA A 15 -0.89 12.57 -8.29
N GLU A 16 -1.63 12.04 -9.28
CA GLU A 16 -2.75 11.14 -9.03
C GLU A 16 -2.24 9.83 -8.43
N ASN A 17 -2.86 9.40 -7.32
CA ASN A 17 -2.57 8.08 -6.76
C ASN A 17 -3.12 6.98 -7.68
N LEU A 18 -2.23 6.15 -8.20
CA LEU A 18 -2.57 5.04 -9.10
C LEU A 18 -3.07 3.79 -8.37
N VAL A 19 -2.93 3.75 -7.04
CA VAL A 19 -3.47 2.68 -6.19
C VAL A 19 -4.94 2.95 -5.92
N GLN A 20 -5.81 2.08 -6.38
CA GLN A 20 -7.24 2.15 -6.10
C GLN A 20 -7.51 1.68 -4.67
N ASN A 21 -8.37 2.39 -3.94
CA ASN A 21 -8.72 2.08 -2.55
C ASN A 21 -7.48 1.80 -1.67
N GLY A 22 -6.43 2.59 -1.82
CA GLY A 22 -5.22 2.50 -1.00
C GLY A 22 -5.45 2.90 0.47
N THR A 23 -6.57 3.57 0.74
CA THR A 23 -7.05 3.91 2.08
C THR A 23 -7.84 2.78 2.75
N PHE A 24 -8.19 1.71 2.02
CA PHE A 24 -8.98 0.56 2.49
C PHE A 24 -10.39 0.88 3.03
N GLU A 25 -10.93 2.07 2.75
CA GLU A 25 -12.26 2.50 3.21
C GLU A 25 -13.41 1.80 2.47
N GLN A 26 -13.20 1.50 1.20
CA GLN A 26 -14.22 0.85 0.38
C GLN A 26 -14.19 -0.66 0.59
N LEU A 27 -15.16 -1.18 1.33
CA LEU A 27 -15.30 -2.61 1.59
C LEU A 27 -16.46 -3.21 0.80
N VAL A 28 -16.24 -4.40 0.22
CA VAL A 28 -17.27 -5.23 -0.41
C VAL A 28 -17.25 -6.59 0.29
N ALA A 29 -18.35 -6.95 0.94
CA ALA A 29 -18.47 -8.15 1.76
C ALA A 29 -17.32 -8.29 2.80
N GLY A 30 -16.96 -7.18 3.46
CA GLY A 30 -15.91 -7.12 4.49
C GLY A 30 -14.48 -7.23 3.96
N LYS A 31 -14.27 -7.14 2.64
CA LYS A 31 -12.94 -7.11 2.01
C LYS A 31 -12.74 -5.80 1.26
N PRO A 32 -11.51 -5.27 1.18
CA PRO A 32 -11.30 -4.03 0.45
C PRO A 32 -11.58 -4.24 -1.04
N ALA A 33 -12.37 -3.35 -1.61
CA ALA A 33 -12.64 -3.34 -3.04
C ALA A 33 -11.31 -3.29 -3.82
N VAL A 34 -11.23 -3.99 -4.94
CA VAL A 34 -10.09 -4.11 -5.86
C VAL A 34 -8.83 -4.78 -5.33
N TRP A 35 -8.74 -5.06 -4.03
CA TRP A 35 -7.64 -5.82 -3.46
C TRP A 35 -7.96 -7.32 -3.40
N ILE A 36 -7.04 -8.14 -3.88
CA ILE A 36 -7.14 -9.59 -3.77
C ILE A 36 -6.43 -10.03 -2.50
N VAL A 37 -7.15 -10.75 -1.66
CA VAL A 37 -6.66 -11.23 -0.36
C VAL A 37 -6.38 -12.72 -0.46
N LYS A 38 -5.13 -13.11 -0.27
CA LYS A 38 -4.74 -14.53 -0.13
C LYS A 38 -4.48 -14.83 1.34
N ASN A 39 -4.97 -15.99 1.81
CA ASN A 39 -4.86 -16.44 3.20
C ASN A 39 -5.52 -15.44 4.18
N THR A 40 -6.83 -15.46 4.23
CA THR A 40 -7.66 -14.52 5.00
C THR A 40 -7.58 -14.67 6.52
N ALA A 41 -7.02 -15.78 7.02
CA ALA A 41 -6.90 -15.99 8.46
C ALA A 41 -6.01 -14.94 9.11
N GLY A 42 -6.56 -14.16 10.03
CA GLY A 42 -5.86 -13.10 10.75
C GLY A 42 -5.68 -11.79 9.96
N ILE A 43 -6.41 -11.61 8.85
CA ILE A 43 -6.50 -10.31 8.17
C ILE A 43 -7.87 -9.73 8.40
N THR A 44 -7.92 -8.52 8.94
CA THR A 44 -9.15 -7.75 9.12
C THR A 44 -9.01 -6.39 8.46
N PHE A 45 -10.12 -5.85 8.00
CA PHE A 45 -10.20 -4.53 7.38
C PHE A 45 -11.11 -3.66 8.23
N SER A 46 -10.65 -2.46 8.52
CA SER A 46 -11.38 -1.50 9.34
C SER A 46 -11.41 -0.16 8.64
N GLY A 47 -12.60 0.37 8.43
CA GLY A 47 -12.79 1.77 8.05
C GLY A 47 -12.54 2.75 9.19
N ASP A 48 -12.48 2.25 10.45
CA ASP A 48 -12.35 3.06 11.64
C ASP A 48 -10.97 2.95 12.27
N GLY A 49 -10.39 4.06 12.70
CA GLY A 49 -9.21 4.10 13.58
C GLY A 49 -7.88 4.49 12.96
N ALA A 50 -7.79 4.77 11.67
CA ALA A 50 -6.70 5.59 11.15
C ALA A 50 -7.11 7.07 11.20
N PRO A 51 -6.17 8.02 11.44
CA PRO A 51 -6.52 9.43 11.62
C PRO A 51 -7.25 10.06 10.44
N GLU A 52 -7.17 9.48 9.26
CA GLU A 52 -7.68 10.07 8.01
C GLU A 52 -8.24 9.04 7.02
N SER A 53 -8.16 7.73 7.30
CA SER A 53 -8.55 6.68 6.35
C SER A 53 -8.72 5.32 7.04
N GLY A 54 -9.29 4.35 6.34
CA GLY A 54 -9.32 2.96 6.77
C GLY A 54 -7.93 2.31 6.80
N PHE A 55 -7.85 1.11 7.34
CA PHE A 55 -6.60 0.34 7.38
C PHE A 55 -6.85 -1.16 7.26
N VAL A 56 -5.81 -1.88 6.87
CA VAL A 56 -5.76 -3.34 6.96
C VAL A 56 -4.91 -3.75 8.14
N LYS A 57 -5.46 -4.60 9.01
CA LYS A 57 -4.78 -5.20 10.14
C LYS A 57 -4.39 -6.64 9.86
N PHE A 58 -3.13 -6.96 10.10
CA PHE A 58 -2.59 -8.31 10.04
C PHE A 58 -2.31 -8.81 11.46
N ASP A 59 -3.14 -9.73 11.93
CA ASP A 59 -2.98 -10.49 13.17
C ASP A 59 -2.81 -11.96 12.81
N LEU A 60 -1.61 -12.32 12.35
CA LEU A 60 -1.34 -13.59 11.69
C LEU A 60 -0.88 -14.68 12.65
N VAL A 61 -0.33 -14.29 13.80
CA VAL A 61 0.36 -15.23 14.67
C VAL A 61 -0.62 -15.91 15.59
N LYS A 62 -0.78 -17.21 15.39
CA LYS A 62 -1.49 -18.11 16.29
C LYS A 62 -0.50 -19.14 16.82
N ASP A 63 -0.55 -19.42 18.10
CA ASP A 63 0.28 -20.45 18.76
C ASP A 63 1.79 -20.30 18.57
N GLY A 64 2.29 -19.06 18.43
CA GLY A 64 3.71 -18.76 18.28
C GLY A 64 4.35 -19.21 16.96
N LYS A 65 3.57 -19.72 16.01
CA LYS A 65 4.07 -20.18 14.71
C LYS A 65 4.22 -19.01 13.72
N LYS A 66 5.27 -19.07 12.90
CA LYS A 66 5.47 -18.13 11.79
C LYS A 66 4.30 -18.23 10.81
N ALA A 67 3.74 -17.07 10.46
CA ALA A 67 2.65 -16.96 9.50
C ALA A 67 2.94 -15.86 8.46
N SER A 68 2.36 -15.98 7.29
CA SER A 68 2.51 -15.02 6.21
C SER A 68 1.17 -14.73 5.54
N ALA A 69 0.97 -13.48 5.15
CA ALA A 69 -0.18 -13.06 4.37
C ALA A 69 0.24 -12.10 3.26
N THR A 70 -0.54 -12.06 2.20
CA THR A 70 -0.34 -11.15 1.07
C THR A 70 -1.68 -10.64 0.60
N ILE A 71 -1.77 -9.33 0.45
CA ILE A 71 -2.83 -8.69 -0.33
C ILE A 71 -2.20 -8.00 -1.54
N TRP A 72 -2.92 -7.90 -2.65
CA TRP A 72 -2.39 -7.30 -3.85
C TRP A 72 -3.49 -6.76 -4.76
N GLN A 73 -3.11 -5.83 -5.64
CA GLN A 73 -3.94 -5.39 -6.76
C GLN A 73 -3.13 -5.32 -8.05
N SER A 74 -3.82 -5.48 -9.19
CA SER A 74 -3.21 -5.26 -10.51
C SER A 74 -3.05 -3.77 -10.76
N ILE A 75 -1.88 -3.37 -11.25
CA ILE A 75 -1.55 -1.99 -11.59
C ILE A 75 -1.09 -1.85 -13.05
N ASN A 76 -1.12 -2.92 -13.84
CA ASN A 76 -0.60 -2.96 -15.22
C ASN A 76 -1.24 -1.96 -16.18
N LYS A 77 -2.48 -1.55 -15.92
CA LYS A 77 -3.20 -0.57 -16.76
C LYS A 77 -2.84 0.89 -16.46
N VAL A 78 -2.22 1.14 -15.31
CA VAL A 78 -1.97 2.50 -14.81
C VAL A 78 -0.49 2.85 -14.66
N VAL A 79 0.41 1.86 -14.74
CA VAL A 79 1.85 2.05 -14.66
C VAL A 79 2.55 1.73 -15.98
N LYS A 80 3.76 2.27 -16.15
CA LYS A 80 4.64 1.99 -17.30
C LYS A 80 5.91 1.28 -16.83
N SER A 81 6.37 0.29 -17.59
CA SER A 81 7.68 -0.35 -17.38
C SER A 81 8.81 0.68 -17.37
N ASN A 82 9.78 0.48 -16.50
CA ASN A 82 10.97 1.32 -16.33
C ASN A 82 10.71 2.80 -15.96
N ALA A 83 9.46 3.20 -15.71
CA ALA A 83 9.14 4.53 -15.20
C ALA A 83 9.31 4.60 -13.67
N GLN A 84 9.55 5.80 -13.16
CA GLN A 84 9.73 6.06 -11.74
C GLN A 84 8.42 6.48 -11.07
N TYR A 85 8.23 5.98 -9.84
CA TYR A 85 7.05 6.25 -9.00
C TYR A 85 7.46 6.49 -7.57
N ASN A 86 6.76 7.38 -6.90
CA ASN A 86 6.78 7.55 -5.45
C ASN A 86 5.86 6.48 -4.85
N LEU A 87 6.43 5.48 -4.19
CA LEU A 87 5.69 4.53 -3.37
C LEU A 87 5.68 5.02 -1.94
N SER A 88 4.50 5.15 -1.34
CA SER A 88 4.35 5.46 0.09
C SER A 88 3.25 4.65 0.74
N PHE A 89 3.33 4.49 2.05
CA PHE A 89 2.30 3.90 2.90
C PHE A 89 2.55 4.29 4.36
N LYS A 90 1.50 4.21 5.18
CA LYS A 90 1.60 4.34 6.63
C LYS A 90 1.53 2.97 7.29
N LEU A 91 2.27 2.79 8.35
CA LEU A 91 2.15 1.60 9.18
C LEU A 91 2.29 1.93 10.67
N ARG A 92 1.66 1.11 11.50
CA ARG A 92 1.92 0.99 12.92
C ARG A 92 1.94 -0.48 13.32
N THR A 93 2.53 -0.80 14.46
CA THR A 93 2.65 -2.19 14.92
C THR A 93 2.40 -2.28 16.42
N ASN A 94 1.98 -3.47 16.85
CA ASN A 94 1.94 -3.79 18.27
C ASN A 94 2.76 -5.06 18.53
N SER A 95 3.86 -4.89 19.27
CA SER A 95 4.79 -5.98 19.64
C SER A 95 5.26 -6.84 18.47
N PHE A 96 5.35 -6.26 17.27
CA PHE A 96 5.60 -6.98 16.05
C PHE A 96 7.02 -7.50 15.93
N ARG A 97 7.14 -8.74 15.46
CA ARG A 97 8.41 -9.35 15.03
C ARG A 97 8.18 -10.05 13.70
N GLY A 98 8.91 -9.64 12.67
CA GLY A 98 8.70 -10.19 11.34
C GLY A 98 9.32 -9.34 10.23
N ASN A 99 8.72 -9.41 9.06
CA ASN A 99 9.10 -8.64 7.89
C ASN A 99 7.86 -8.05 7.21
N ILE A 100 7.96 -6.81 6.78
CA ILE A 100 6.92 -6.08 6.08
C ILE A 100 7.48 -5.64 4.74
N ARG A 101 6.79 -5.93 3.64
CA ARG A 101 7.19 -5.53 2.30
C ARG A 101 6.00 -4.94 1.56
N VAL A 102 6.19 -3.76 0.97
CA VAL A 102 5.27 -3.18 -0.02
C VAL A 102 6.05 -3.04 -1.31
N ILE A 103 5.71 -3.84 -2.31
CA ILE A 103 6.50 -3.98 -3.53
C ILE A 103 5.63 -4.06 -4.77
N ALA A 104 6.08 -3.40 -5.84
CA ALA A 104 5.61 -3.64 -7.18
C ALA A 104 6.41 -4.79 -7.82
N ILE A 105 5.72 -5.74 -8.44
CA ILE A 105 6.35 -6.90 -9.10
C ILE A 105 5.87 -7.02 -10.54
N ASN A 106 6.67 -7.69 -11.35
CA ASN A 106 6.35 -8.04 -12.73
C ASN A 106 5.76 -9.46 -12.87
N ASP A 107 5.50 -9.83 -14.12
CA ASP A 107 5.07 -11.16 -14.52
C ASP A 107 5.97 -12.25 -13.89
N GLY A 108 5.34 -13.23 -13.27
CA GLY A 108 6.04 -14.40 -12.72
C GLY A 108 6.88 -14.15 -11.47
N TRP A 109 6.79 -12.98 -10.83
CA TRP A 109 7.49 -12.65 -9.57
C TRP A 109 9.02 -12.57 -9.69
N GLN A 110 9.54 -12.41 -10.89
CA GLN A 110 10.99 -12.46 -11.14
C GLN A 110 11.73 -11.21 -10.71
N LYS A 111 11.07 -10.06 -10.82
CA LYS A 111 11.64 -8.76 -10.43
C LYS A 111 10.63 -7.97 -9.62
N GLY A 112 11.11 -7.25 -8.63
CA GLY A 112 10.27 -6.40 -7.80
C GLY A 112 11.03 -5.16 -7.33
N ALA A 113 10.32 -4.05 -7.20
CA ALA A 113 10.83 -2.80 -6.64
C ALA A 113 9.90 -2.32 -5.54
N GLY A 114 10.44 -1.87 -4.43
CA GLY A 114 9.61 -1.40 -3.33
C GLY A 114 10.36 -1.15 -2.04
N LEU A 115 9.62 -1.18 -0.94
CA LEU A 115 10.08 -0.98 0.41
C LEU A 115 10.00 -2.29 1.22
N SER A 116 11.08 -2.60 1.91
CA SER A 116 11.08 -3.58 3.00
C SER A 116 11.35 -2.85 4.30
N VAL A 117 10.48 -3.03 5.28
CA VAL A 117 10.62 -2.45 6.61
C VAL A 117 11.09 -3.54 7.54
N GLY A 118 12.21 -3.31 8.20
CA GLY A 118 12.83 -4.21 9.17
C GLY A 118 13.41 -3.45 10.35
N GLY A 119 13.95 -4.17 11.33
CA GLY A 119 14.53 -3.59 12.53
C GLY A 119 13.50 -3.19 13.58
N ARG A 120 13.57 -1.93 14.07
CA ARG A 120 12.62 -1.43 15.08
C ARG A 120 11.35 -0.92 14.40
N PHE A 121 10.24 -1.51 14.72
CA PHE A 121 8.93 -1.14 14.17
C PHE A 121 8.24 -0.06 15.03
N PRO A 122 7.50 0.90 14.41
CA PRO A 122 6.83 1.97 15.14
C PRO A 122 5.55 1.45 15.83
N ALA A 123 5.29 1.93 17.05
CA ALA A 123 4.01 1.71 17.73
C ALA A 123 2.92 2.66 17.22
N ASP A 124 3.31 3.86 16.83
CA ASP A 124 2.42 4.87 16.25
C ASP A 124 2.47 4.87 14.73
N TRP A 125 1.50 5.49 14.09
CA TRP A 125 1.48 5.65 12.64
C TRP A 125 2.71 6.38 12.13
N LYS A 126 3.46 5.72 11.25
CA LYS A 126 4.63 6.28 10.57
C LYS A 126 4.53 6.08 9.07
N GLU A 127 4.79 7.14 8.33
CA GLU A 127 4.87 7.09 6.88
C GLU A 127 6.24 6.55 6.43
N TYR A 128 6.19 5.70 5.42
CA TYR A 128 7.35 5.19 4.69
C TYR A 128 7.18 5.54 3.22
N LYS A 129 8.24 6.08 2.61
CA LYS A 129 8.22 6.42 1.19
C LYS A 129 9.56 6.16 0.51
N LYS A 130 9.49 5.88 -0.77
CA LYS A 130 10.65 5.60 -1.61
C LYS A 130 10.30 5.83 -3.08
N VAL A 131 11.23 6.42 -3.85
CA VAL A 131 11.17 6.37 -5.30
C VAL A 131 11.54 4.96 -5.75
N ILE A 132 10.70 4.35 -6.54
CA ILE A 132 10.94 3.04 -7.13
C ILE A 132 10.94 3.15 -8.65
N THR A 133 11.74 2.33 -9.32
CA THR A 133 11.63 2.14 -10.78
C THR A 133 10.80 0.88 -11.02
N MET A 134 9.70 1.03 -11.74
CA MET A 134 8.82 -0.09 -12.09
C MET A 134 9.60 -1.13 -12.86
N PRO A 135 9.59 -2.42 -12.45
CA PRO A 135 10.23 -3.46 -13.23
C PRO A 135 9.59 -3.61 -14.60
N GLU A 136 10.36 -4.06 -15.58
CA GLU A 136 9.81 -4.40 -16.89
C GLU A 136 8.76 -5.51 -16.77
N PHE A 137 7.62 -5.32 -17.40
CA PHE A 137 6.53 -6.30 -17.46
C PHE A 137 5.90 -6.31 -18.86
N LYS A 138 5.35 -7.47 -19.27
CA LYS A 138 4.69 -7.65 -20.57
C LYS A 138 3.17 -7.71 -20.45
N LYS A 139 2.67 -8.38 -19.42
CA LYS A 139 1.23 -8.65 -19.27
C LYS A 139 0.69 -8.22 -17.91
N ASP A 140 1.46 -8.35 -16.85
CA ASP A 140 0.98 -8.18 -15.49
C ASP A 140 2.00 -7.43 -14.63
N ALA A 141 1.50 -6.41 -13.94
CA ALA A 141 2.21 -5.73 -12.88
C ALA A 141 1.28 -5.65 -11.68
N ARG A 142 1.80 -5.95 -10.49
CA ARG A 142 1.02 -5.99 -9.24
C ARG A 142 1.72 -5.20 -8.16
N LEU A 143 0.92 -4.50 -7.36
CA LEU A 143 1.37 -3.95 -6.08
C LEU A 143 0.94 -4.89 -4.97
N LEU A 144 1.90 -5.32 -4.15
CA LEU A 144 1.70 -6.27 -3.06
C LEU A 144 2.03 -5.64 -1.73
N VAL A 145 1.21 -5.96 -0.73
CA VAL A 145 1.55 -5.83 0.70
C VAL A 145 1.75 -7.24 1.25
N MET A 146 2.97 -7.53 1.67
CA MET A 146 3.37 -8.86 2.15
C MET A 146 3.86 -8.74 3.60
N ILE A 147 3.24 -9.52 4.47
CA ILE A 147 3.61 -9.59 5.88
C ILE A 147 4.03 -11.02 6.22
N THR A 148 5.16 -11.13 6.90
CA THR A 148 5.55 -12.38 7.57
C THR A 148 5.77 -12.06 9.03
N ALA A 149 5.04 -12.72 9.91
CA ALA A 149 5.04 -12.46 11.34
C ALA A 149 5.42 -13.70 12.14
N THR A 150 6.15 -13.49 13.23
CA THR A 150 6.38 -14.48 14.28
C THR A 150 5.80 -14.02 15.62
N LYS A 151 5.41 -12.74 15.73
CA LYS A 151 4.76 -12.15 16.91
C LYS A 151 4.08 -10.84 16.54
N GLY A 152 3.00 -10.49 17.25
CA GLY A 152 2.34 -9.19 17.24
C GLY A 152 1.53 -8.91 15.98
N THR A 153 1.11 -7.66 15.83
CA THR A 153 0.22 -7.21 14.76
C THR A 153 0.81 -6.05 13.96
N VAL A 154 0.35 -5.89 12.72
CA VAL A 154 0.69 -4.78 11.84
C VAL A 154 -0.60 -4.20 11.26
N ASP A 155 -0.72 -2.88 11.31
CA ASP A 155 -1.75 -2.13 10.59
C ASP A 155 -1.08 -1.34 9.46
N ILE A 156 -1.66 -1.39 8.26
CA ILE A 156 -1.20 -0.70 7.04
C ILE A 156 -2.34 0.19 6.52
N ALA A 157 -2.01 1.43 6.18
CA ALA A 157 -2.94 2.41 5.63
C ALA A 157 -2.27 3.26 4.54
N ASP A 158 -3.06 4.04 3.82
CA ASP A 158 -2.59 5.08 2.88
C ASP A 158 -1.55 4.57 1.87
N VAL A 159 -1.80 3.41 1.26
CA VAL A 159 -0.91 2.88 0.21
C VAL A 159 -1.07 3.72 -1.05
N LYS A 160 0.02 4.34 -1.50
CA LYS A 160 0.04 5.23 -2.67
C LYS A 160 1.16 4.84 -3.63
N LEU A 161 0.88 5.01 -4.90
CA LEU A 161 1.84 4.93 -5.99
C LEU A 161 1.57 6.09 -6.95
N GLU A 162 2.47 7.05 -6.99
CA GLU A 162 2.29 8.30 -7.73
C GLU A 162 3.44 8.47 -8.74
N PRO A 163 3.18 8.93 -9.97
CA PRO A 163 4.24 9.20 -10.93
C PRO A 163 5.24 10.24 -10.37
N VAL A 164 6.53 10.02 -10.59
CA VAL A 164 7.54 11.06 -10.37
C VAL A 164 7.43 12.06 -11.52
N LYS A 165 7.29 13.33 -11.16
CA LYS A 165 7.25 14.44 -12.14
C LYS A 165 8.63 14.80 -12.62
#